data_71bfba9435f9e399ab982475feec83f8
#
_entry.id   71bfba9435f9e399ab982475feec83f8
#
_cell.length_a   1.000
_cell.length_b   1.000
_cell.length_c   1.000
_cell.angle_alpha   90.00
_cell.angle_beta   90.00
_cell.angle_gamma   90.00
#
_symmetry.space_group_name_H-M   'P 1'
#
loop_
_entity.id
_entity.type
_entity.pdbx_description
1 polymer ?
#
loop_
_entity_poly.entity_id
_entity_poly.type
_entity_poly.pdbx_seq_one_letter_code
_entity_poly.pdbx_strand_id
1 'polypeptide(L)'
;MTNQGESFKKVISHAKEYGFVFQSSEIYEGLSAIYDYAQNGVELKKNIREYWWKAIVQMNENIVGLDAAIFMHPTTWKASGHVDAFNDPLIDNKDSRKRYRADVLVEDYCAKIEGKIEKEIKKAEKRFGESFDKNEFISTNGRVVGYQTKIDSILSRLAKSLENENLADVKALIEELEIADPLTGSKNWTDVKQFNLMFGTKLGASAESAMELYL
;
A
#
# COMPACT_ATOMS: atom_id res chain seq x y z
N MET A 1 6.72 -18.39 10.42
CA MET A 1 5.86 -17.48 9.64
C MET A 1 4.72 -18.16 8.88
N THR A 2 4.53 -19.46 8.99
CA THR A 2 3.51 -20.26 8.27
C THR A 2 2.13 -20.27 8.91
N ASN A 3 1.98 -19.84 10.17
CA ASN A 3 0.74 -20.01 10.93
C ASN A 3 -0.33 -18.91 10.70
N GLN A 4 0.05 -17.71 10.30
CA GLN A 4 -0.90 -16.60 10.11
C GLN A 4 -1.75 -16.77 8.84
N GLY A 5 -1.18 -17.26 7.76
CA GLY A 5 -1.92 -17.45 6.50
C GLY A 5 -2.97 -18.58 6.56
N GLU A 6 -2.70 -19.64 7.33
CA GLU A 6 -3.66 -20.71 7.55
C GLU A 6 -4.80 -20.29 8.49
N SER A 7 -4.48 -19.51 9.52
CA SER A 7 -5.48 -18.97 10.44
C SER A 7 -6.45 -18.02 9.70
N PHE A 8 -5.94 -17.14 8.85
CA PHE A 8 -6.77 -16.23 8.06
C PHE A 8 -7.70 -16.95 7.08
N LYS A 9 -7.22 -17.97 6.39
CA LYS A 9 -8.06 -18.81 5.52
C LYS A 9 -9.18 -19.49 6.27
N LYS A 10 -8.92 -20.00 7.49
CA LYS A 10 -9.95 -20.60 8.34
C LYS A 10 -11.02 -19.59 8.75
N VAL A 11 -10.63 -18.35 9.08
CA VAL A 11 -11.58 -17.27 9.41
C VAL A 11 -12.47 -16.95 8.21
N ILE A 12 -11.90 -16.83 7.01
CA ILE A 12 -12.68 -16.57 5.79
C ILE A 12 -13.66 -17.71 5.50
N SER A 13 -13.21 -18.97 5.60
CA SER A 13 -14.07 -20.13 5.38
C SER A 13 -15.22 -20.17 6.39
N HIS A 14 -14.94 -19.95 7.66
CA HIS A 14 -15.93 -19.85 8.72
C HIS A 14 -16.94 -18.72 8.46
N ALA A 15 -16.46 -17.54 8.08
CA ALA A 15 -17.32 -16.38 7.82
C ALA A 15 -18.31 -16.64 6.65
N LYS A 16 -17.88 -17.39 5.64
CA LYS A 16 -18.78 -17.80 4.53
C LYS A 16 -19.75 -18.88 4.97
N GLU A 17 -19.28 -19.92 5.64
CA GLU A 17 -20.08 -21.06 6.08
C GLU A 17 -21.20 -20.66 7.06
N TYR A 18 -20.91 -19.75 7.98
CA TYR A 18 -21.83 -19.33 9.03
C TYR A 18 -22.61 -18.05 8.73
N GLY A 19 -22.68 -17.63 7.47
CA GLY A 19 -23.54 -16.54 7.04
C GLY A 19 -23.11 -15.17 7.57
N PHE A 20 -21.82 -14.90 7.61
CA PHE A 20 -21.29 -13.56 7.87
C PHE A 20 -21.09 -12.78 6.58
N VAL A 21 -20.55 -13.42 5.55
CA VAL A 21 -20.34 -12.81 4.24
C VAL A 21 -20.56 -13.83 3.13
N PHE A 22 -20.99 -13.35 1.97
CA PHE A 22 -21.03 -14.12 0.73
C PHE A 22 -20.63 -13.24 -0.44
N GLN A 23 -20.26 -13.84 -1.55
CA GLN A 23 -19.84 -13.09 -2.73
C GLN A 23 -21.02 -12.35 -3.34
N SER A 24 -20.87 -11.06 -3.61
CA SER A 24 -21.94 -10.28 -4.22
C SER A 24 -22.31 -10.84 -5.59
N SER A 25 -23.60 -10.89 -5.87
CA SER A 25 -24.14 -11.46 -7.12
C SER A 25 -23.74 -12.93 -7.36
N GLU A 26 -23.64 -13.73 -6.30
CA GLU A 26 -23.18 -15.13 -6.35
C GLU A 26 -24.01 -16.00 -7.32
N ILE A 27 -25.29 -15.69 -7.48
CA ILE A 27 -26.19 -16.35 -8.45
C ILE A 27 -25.70 -16.20 -9.91
N TYR A 28 -24.87 -15.22 -10.20
CA TYR A 28 -24.26 -14.97 -11.51
C TYR A 28 -22.73 -15.16 -11.48
N GLU A 29 -22.25 -16.15 -10.74
CA GLU A 29 -20.83 -16.47 -10.51
C GLU A 29 -20.07 -15.46 -9.64
N GLY A 30 -20.75 -14.44 -9.14
CA GLY A 30 -20.22 -13.43 -8.22
C GLY A 30 -19.24 -12.45 -8.85
N LEU A 31 -19.00 -11.35 -8.13
CA LEU A 31 -17.99 -10.35 -8.48
C LEU A 31 -16.73 -10.60 -7.65
N SER A 32 -15.56 -10.59 -8.31
CA SER A 32 -14.28 -10.76 -7.62
C SER A 32 -14.05 -9.65 -6.61
N ALA A 33 -13.68 -10.02 -5.39
CA ALA A 33 -13.34 -9.11 -4.28
C ALA A 33 -14.49 -8.22 -3.76
N ILE A 34 -15.75 -8.47 -4.18
CA ILE A 34 -16.94 -7.76 -3.69
C ILE A 34 -17.79 -8.75 -2.91
N TYR A 35 -18.15 -8.38 -1.68
CA TYR A 35 -18.90 -9.23 -0.76
C TYR A 35 -20.08 -8.49 -0.16
N ASP A 36 -21.17 -9.21 0.01
CA ASP A 36 -22.34 -8.78 0.77
C ASP A 36 -22.27 -9.35 2.20
N TYR A 37 -22.87 -8.64 3.14
CA TYR A 37 -23.04 -9.15 4.50
C TYR A 37 -24.29 -10.01 4.58
N ALA A 38 -24.13 -11.24 5.01
CA ALA A 38 -25.24 -12.14 5.32
C ALA A 38 -25.82 -11.84 6.71
N GLN A 39 -26.81 -12.62 7.16
CA GLN A 39 -27.59 -12.35 8.37
C GLN A 39 -26.76 -12.11 9.63
N ASN A 40 -25.75 -12.93 9.88
CA ASN A 40 -24.88 -12.77 11.05
C ASN A 40 -23.89 -11.59 10.88
N GLY A 41 -23.43 -11.37 9.65
CA GLY A 41 -22.54 -10.26 9.32
C GLY A 41 -23.21 -8.89 9.46
N VAL A 42 -24.47 -8.76 9.03
CA VAL A 42 -25.26 -7.52 9.19
C VAL A 42 -25.43 -7.16 10.66
N GLU A 43 -25.81 -8.12 11.51
CA GLU A 43 -26.00 -7.85 12.94
C GLU A 43 -24.68 -7.51 13.64
N LEU A 44 -23.60 -8.21 13.31
CA LEU A 44 -22.27 -7.90 13.82
C LEU A 44 -21.83 -6.48 13.42
N LYS A 45 -21.99 -6.13 12.15
CA LYS A 45 -21.66 -4.79 11.64
C LYS A 45 -22.47 -3.70 12.32
N LYS A 46 -23.77 -3.91 12.50
CA LYS A 46 -24.67 -2.99 13.18
C LYS A 46 -24.24 -2.77 14.64
N ASN A 47 -23.99 -3.86 15.39
CA ASN A 47 -23.54 -3.80 16.77
C ASN A 47 -22.22 -3.04 16.93
N ILE A 48 -21.26 -3.27 16.03
CA ILE A 48 -19.98 -2.54 16.04
C ILE A 48 -20.21 -1.03 15.80
N ARG A 49 -21.03 -0.67 14.81
CA ARG A 49 -21.34 0.73 14.50
C ARG A 49 -22.05 1.45 15.65
N GLU A 50 -23.04 0.79 16.26
CA GLU A 50 -23.78 1.35 17.41
C GLU A 50 -22.87 1.53 18.62
N TYR A 51 -22.04 0.53 18.91
CA TYR A 51 -21.06 0.63 20.00
C TYR A 51 -20.07 1.76 19.76
N TRP A 52 -19.51 1.87 18.54
CA TRP A 52 -18.58 2.93 18.17
C TRP A 52 -19.25 4.31 18.30
N TRP A 53 -20.45 4.47 17.76
CA TRP A 53 -21.19 5.74 17.83
C TRP A 53 -21.44 6.17 19.26
N LYS A 54 -21.90 5.24 20.09
CA LYS A 54 -22.13 5.51 21.52
C LYS A 54 -20.83 5.90 22.22
N ALA A 55 -19.77 5.12 22.05
CA ALA A 55 -18.50 5.34 22.75
C ALA A 55 -17.79 6.63 22.32
N ILE A 56 -17.85 6.99 21.03
CA ILE A 56 -17.11 8.15 20.52
C ILE A 56 -17.98 9.41 20.51
N VAL A 57 -19.21 9.33 19.99
CA VAL A 57 -20.03 10.54 19.80
C VAL A 57 -20.86 10.86 21.03
N GLN A 58 -21.58 9.86 21.59
CA GLN A 58 -22.55 10.15 22.68
C GLN A 58 -21.88 10.30 24.04
N MET A 59 -20.72 9.71 24.27
CA MET A 59 -20.03 9.78 25.57
C MET A 59 -19.02 10.93 25.68
N ASN A 60 -18.85 11.73 24.64
CA ASN A 60 -17.92 12.85 24.61
C ASN A 60 -18.65 14.15 24.24
N GLU A 61 -18.65 15.13 25.13
CA GLU A 61 -19.37 16.39 24.95
C GLU A 61 -18.80 17.27 23.81
N ASN A 62 -17.54 17.11 23.48
CA ASN A 62 -16.84 17.91 22.46
C ASN A 62 -16.82 17.25 21.07
N ILE A 63 -17.57 16.16 20.86
CA ILE A 63 -17.66 15.46 19.60
C ILE A 63 -19.09 15.44 19.09
N VAL A 64 -19.29 15.84 17.85
CA VAL A 64 -20.57 15.76 17.16
C VAL A 64 -20.49 14.81 15.97
N GLY A 65 -21.60 14.13 15.69
CA GLY A 65 -21.69 13.23 14.54
C GLY A 65 -21.97 14.02 13.26
N LEU A 66 -21.33 13.59 12.17
CA LEU A 66 -21.57 14.06 10.81
C LEU A 66 -21.75 12.84 9.90
N ASP A 67 -22.81 12.82 9.12
CA ASP A 67 -23.04 11.84 8.06
C ASP A 67 -22.89 12.56 6.71
N ALA A 68 -21.69 12.56 6.17
CA ALA A 68 -21.38 13.23 4.92
C ALA A 68 -21.93 12.46 3.71
N ALA A 69 -22.29 13.18 2.65
CA ALA A 69 -22.66 12.57 1.38
C ALA A 69 -21.49 11.79 0.78
N ILE A 70 -21.79 10.66 0.12
CA ILE A 70 -20.78 9.86 -0.59
C ILE A 70 -20.20 10.69 -1.75
N PHE A 71 -21.07 11.37 -2.51
CA PHE A 71 -20.64 12.24 -3.59
C PHE A 71 -20.25 13.60 -3.04
N MET A 72 -18.99 13.94 -3.21
CA MET A 72 -18.45 15.25 -2.80
C MET A 72 -17.95 16.01 -4.02
N HIS A 73 -17.87 17.34 -3.90
CA HIS A 73 -17.30 18.16 -4.94
C HIS A 73 -15.85 17.74 -5.25
N PRO A 74 -15.42 17.60 -6.52
CA PRO A 74 -14.08 17.12 -6.87
C PRO A 74 -12.93 17.87 -6.19
N THR A 75 -13.13 19.18 -5.92
CA THR A 75 -12.15 20.00 -5.19
C THR A 75 -11.86 19.48 -3.78
N THR A 76 -12.82 18.81 -3.13
CA THR A 76 -12.62 18.21 -1.80
C THR A 76 -11.51 17.15 -1.85
N TRP A 77 -11.59 16.26 -2.82
CA TRP A 77 -10.60 15.20 -3.00
C TRP A 77 -9.25 15.73 -3.50
N LYS A 78 -9.26 16.79 -4.31
CA LYS A 78 -8.04 17.48 -4.73
C LYS A 78 -7.36 18.19 -3.55
N ALA A 79 -8.13 18.93 -2.75
CA ALA A 79 -7.61 19.66 -1.59
C ALA A 79 -7.06 18.71 -0.50
N SER A 80 -7.64 17.52 -0.35
CA SER A 80 -7.16 16.49 0.58
C SER A 80 -6.01 15.66 0.03
N GLY A 81 -5.58 15.88 -1.23
CA GLY A 81 -4.50 15.14 -1.89
C GLY A 81 -4.88 13.74 -2.38
N HIS A 82 -6.13 13.30 -2.21
CA HIS A 82 -6.53 11.95 -2.60
C HIS A 82 -6.48 11.72 -4.12
N VAL A 83 -6.77 12.74 -4.92
CA VAL A 83 -6.70 12.62 -6.40
C VAL A 83 -5.26 12.46 -6.88
N ASP A 84 -4.33 13.17 -6.23
CA ASP A 84 -2.93 13.22 -6.67
C ASP A 84 -2.07 12.10 -6.02
N ALA A 85 -2.45 11.63 -4.82
CA ALA A 85 -1.64 10.72 -4.02
C ALA A 85 -2.09 9.24 -4.06
N PHE A 86 -3.30 8.92 -4.55
CA PHE A 86 -3.81 7.55 -4.58
C PHE A 86 -3.52 6.80 -5.88
N ASN A 87 -2.37 7.05 -6.45
CA ASN A 87 -1.89 6.38 -7.65
C ASN A 87 -0.79 5.40 -7.29
N ASP A 88 -1.13 4.13 -7.09
CA ASP A 88 -0.13 3.10 -6.83
C ASP A 88 0.51 2.61 -8.13
N PRO A 89 1.85 2.67 -8.28
CA PRO A 89 2.55 2.07 -9.39
C PRO A 89 2.60 0.55 -9.19
N LEU A 90 1.82 -0.21 -9.95
CA LEU A 90 1.73 -1.67 -9.86
C LEU A 90 2.55 -2.35 -10.95
N ILE A 91 3.23 -3.43 -10.57
CA ILE A 91 4.00 -4.29 -11.47
C ILE A 91 3.67 -5.75 -11.18
N ASP A 92 3.51 -6.55 -12.23
CA ASP A 92 3.25 -7.98 -12.09
C ASP A 92 4.50 -8.79 -12.45
N ASN A 93 4.78 -9.83 -11.68
CA ASN A 93 5.78 -10.82 -12.10
C ASN A 93 5.10 -11.88 -12.97
N LYS A 94 5.63 -12.11 -14.19
CA LYS A 94 5.02 -13.00 -15.18
C LYS A 94 5.09 -14.48 -14.77
N ASP A 95 6.08 -14.87 -13.99
CA ASP A 95 6.30 -16.25 -13.60
C ASP A 95 5.47 -16.63 -12.36
N SER A 96 5.45 -15.78 -11.34
CA SER A 96 4.65 -16.01 -10.13
C SER A 96 3.18 -15.58 -10.28
N ARG A 97 2.87 -14.77 -11.28
CA ARG A 97 1.56 -14.12 -11.47
C ARG A 97 1.11 -13.29 -10.26
N LYS A 98 2.08 -12.79 -9.49
CA LYS A 98 1.83 -11.94 -8.34
C LYS A 98 2.02 -10.47 -8.68
N ARG A 99 1.18 -9.66 -8.08
CA ARG A 99 1.20 -8.20 -8.21
C ARG A 99 1.88 -7.58 -7.00
N TYR A 100 2.70 -6.59 -7.27
CA TYR A 100 3.46 -5.83 -6.27
C TYR A 100 3.35 -4.34 -6.56
N ARG A 101 3.53 -3.53 -5.53
CA ARG A 101 3.80 -2.11 -5.68
C ARG A 101 5.26 -1.92 -6.09
N ALA A 102 5.48 -1.23 -7.20
CA ALA A 102 6.81 -1.03 -7.76
C ALA A 102 7.70 -0.15 -6.85
N ASP A 103 7.10 0.87 -6.22
CA ASP A 103 7.76 1.72 -5.24
C ASP A 103 8.22 0.92 -4.01
N VAL A 104 7.34 0.10 -3.43
CA VAL A 104 7.66 -0.76 -2.28
C VAL A 104 8.78 -1.76 -2.61
N LEU A 105 8.81 -2.33 -3.82
CA LEU A 105 9.91 -3.22 -4.22
C LEU A 105 11.27 -2.52 -4.21
N VAL A 106 11.32 -1.25 -4.63
CA VAL A 106 12.54 -0.44 -4.62
C VAL A 106 12.91 -0.04 -3.18
N GLU A 107 11.93 0.36 -2.37
CA GLU A 107 12.12 0.66 -0.95
C GLU A 107 12.64 -0.55 -0.16
N ASP A 108 12.08 -1.74 -0.39
CA ASP A 108 12.56 -2.99 0.20
C ASP A 108 13.99 -3.34 -0.20
N TYR A 109 14.38 -2.99 -1.43
CA TYR A 109 15.76 -3.12 -1.87
C TYR A 109 16.68 -2.16 -1.11
N CYS A 110 16.28 -0.91 -0.92
CA CYS A 110 17.00 0.07 -0.11
C CYS A 110 17.12 -0.39 1.35
N ALA A 111 16.04 -0.89 1.95
CA ALA A 111 16.04 -1.43 3.30
C ALA A 111 17.04 -2.61 3.49
N LYS A 112 17.22 -3.44 2.45
CA LYS A 112 18.27 -4.49 2.47
C LYS A 112 19.69 -3.89 2.49
N ILE A 113 19.90 -2.74 1.84
CA ILE A 113 21.19 -2.02 1.89
C ILE A 113 21.37 -1.38 3.27
N GLU A 114 20.34 -0.77 3.83
CA GLU A 114 20.36 -0.25 5.22
C GLU A 114 20.73 -1.34 6.23
N GLY A 115 20.18 -2.53 6.08
CA GLY A 115 20.57 -3.69 6.88
C GLY A 115 22.05 -4.08 6.75
N LYS A 116 22.72 -3.75 5.63
CA LYS A 116 24.19 -3.91 5.50
C LYS A 116 24.93 -2.82 6.27
N ILE A 117 24.44 -1.58 6.23
CA ILE A 117 24.98 -0.45 7.02
C ILE A 117 24.91 -0.80 8.50
N GLU A 118 23.76 -1.26 8.99
CA GLU A 118 23.61 -1.66 10.39
C GLU A 118 24.58 -2.77 10.81
N LYS A 119 24.81 -3.75 9.93
CA LYS A 119 25.78 -4.81 10.20
C LYS A 119 27.22 -4.28 10.30
N GLU A 120 27.61 -3.31 9.46
CA GLU A 120 28.92 -2.68 9.55
C GLU A 120 29.06 -1.84 10.83
N ILE A 121 28.01 -1.09 11.21
CA ILE A 121 27.97 -0.36 12.48
C ILE A 121 28.13 -1.30 13.68
N LYS A 122 27.33 -2.39 13.74
CA LYS A 122 27.42 -3.37 14.83
C LYS A 122 28.79 -4.07 14.93
N LYS A 123 29.47 -4.27 13.79
CA LYS A 123 30.85 -4.81 13.78
C LYS A 123 31.83 -3.80 14.34
N ALA A 124 31.67 -2.52 13.98
CA ALA A 124 32.52 -1.44 14.48
C ALA A 124 32.32 -1.22 16.00
N GLU A 125 31.08 -1.21 16.48
CA GLU A 125 30.74 -1.13 17.90
C GLU A 125 31.42 -2.25 18.71
N LYS A 126 31.39 -3.50 18.21
CA LYS A 126 32.07 -4.63 18.85
C LYS A 126 33.60 -4.49 18.85
N ARG A 127 34.17 -3.83 17.83
CA ARG A 127 35.62 -3.68 17.68
C ARG A 127 36.19 -2.53 18.53
N PHE A 128 35.48 -1.41 18.63
CA PHE A 128 35.95 -0.18 19.24
C PHE A 128 35.38 0.02 20.66
N GLY A 129 34.36 -0.70 21.08
CA GLY A 129 33.81 -0.66 22.44
C GLY A 129 33.33 0.72 22.85
N GLU A 130 33.67 1.16 24.06
CA GLU A 130 33.20 2.41 24.63
C GLU A 130 33.73 3.68 23.90
N SER A 131 34.77 3.57 23.07
CA SER A 131 35.32 4.67 22.28
C SER A 131 34.67 4.81 20.89
N PHE A 132 33.59 4.06 20.59
CA PHE A 132 32.93 4.10 19.30
C PHE A 132 31.99 5.29 19.18
N ASP A 133 32.30 6.21 18.27
CA ASP A 133 31.34 7.25 17.83
C ASP A 133 30.63 6.82 16.56
N LYS A 134 29.34 6.55 16.70
CA LYS A 134 28.48 6.11 15.59
C LYS A 134 28.36 7.17 14.50
N ASN A 135 28.25 8.44 14.85
CA ASN A 135 28.05 9.52 13.89
C ASN A 135 29.31 9.77 13.07
N GLU A 136 30.48 9.79 13.75
CA GLU A 136 31.75 9.85 13.07
C GLU A 136 31.99 8.67 12.15
N PHE A 137 31.70 7.46 12.61
CA PHE A 137 31.84 6.26 11.80
C PHE A 137 30.95 6.30 10.54
N ILE A 138 29.68 6.72 10.66
CA ILE A 138 28.75 6.83 9.54
C ILE A 138 29.27 7.83 8.51
N SER A 139 29.82 8.96 8.93
CA SER A 139 30.29 10.01 8.03
C SER A 139 31.67 9.74 7.40
N THR A 140 32.51 8.91 8.02
CA THR A 140 33.90 8.69 7.59
C THR A 140 34.14 7.32 6.95
N ASN A 141 33.30 6.33 7.27
CA ASN A 141 33.50 5.00 6.71
C ASN A 141 33.09 4.94 5.24
N GLY A 142 34.03 4.78 4.34
CA GLY A 142 33.79 4.78 2.89
C GLY A 142 32.76 3.79 2.38
N ARG A 143 32.58 2.63 3.05
CA ARG A 143 31.53 1.65 2.69
C ARG A 143 30.16 2.14 3.08
N VAL A 144 30.02 2.68 4.30
CA VAL A 144 28.74 3.19 4.80
C VAL A 144 28.31 4.41 3.97
N VAL A 145 29.22 5.35 3.75
CA VAL A 145 28.97 6.51 2.87
C VAL A 145 28.55 6.06 1.46
N GLY A 146 29.26 5.08 0.88
CA GLY A 146 28.91 4.54 -0.44
C GLY A 146 27.51 3.91 -0.49
N TYR A 147 27.11 3.19 0.57
CA TYR A 147 25.75 2.63 0.67
C TYR A 147 24.67 3.73 0.83
N GLN A 148 24.92 4.74 1.64
CA GLN A 148 24.00 5.88 1.81
C GLN A 148 23.82 6.63 0.49
N THR A 149 24.93 7.01 -0.17
CA THR A 149 24.87 7.69 -1.47
C THR A 149 24.08 6.87 -2.51
N LYS A 150 24.25 5.55 -2.49
CA LYS A 150 23.49 4.65 -3.37
C LYS A 150 22.00 4.70 -3.05
N ILE A 151 21.59 4.59 -1.78
CA ILE A 151 20.19 4.69 -1.35
C ILE A 151 19.60 6.03 -1.78
N ASP A 152 20.28 7.14 -1.48
CA ASP A 152 19.82 8.49 -1.79
C ASP A 152 19.63 8.69 -3.29
N SER A 153 20.53 8.16 -4.11
CA SER A 153 20.42 8.24 -5.57
C SER A 153 19.22 7.45 -6.10
N ILE A 154 18.98 6.24 -5.56
CA ILE A 154 17.86 5.38 -5.94
C ILE A 154 16.53 6.04 -5.54
N LEU A 155 16.39 6.47 -4.29
CA LEU A 155 15.16 7.09 -3.79
C LEU A 155 14.88 8.43 -4.48
N SER A 156 15.91 9.24 -4.77
CA SER A 156 15.75 10.49 -5.52
C SER A 156 15.30 10.25 -6.96
N ARG A 157 15.82 9.20 -7.63
CA ARG A 157 15.37 8.82 -8.97
C ARG A 157 13.94 8.29 -8.95
N LEU A 158 13.60 7.42 -7.98
CA LEU A 158 12.24 6.91 -7.81
C LEU A 158 11.25 8.05 -7.61
N ALA A 159 11.53 8.97 -6.68
CA ALA A 159 10.67 10.12 -6.39
C ALA A 159 10.44 10.98 -7.64
N LYS A 160 11.49 11.31 -8.39
CA LYS A 160 11.39 12.07 -9.65
C LYS A 160 10.59 11.33 -10.72
N SER A 161 10.76 10.01 -10.83
CA SER A 161 10.04 9.21 -11.81
C SER A 161 8.55 9.13 -11.50
N LEU A 162 8.18 9.03 -10.21
CA LEU A 162 6.79 9.04 -9.76
C LEU A 162 6.16 10.43 -9.92
N GLU A 163 6.86 11.50 -9.55
CA GLU A 163 6.38 12.87 -9.70
C GLU A 163 6.11 13.24 -11.18
N ASN A 164 6.96 12.74 -12.09
CA ASN A 164 6.79 12.96 -13.53
C ASN A 164 5.94 11.89 -14.23
N GLU A 165 5.30 11.00 -13.48
CA GLU A 165 4.51 9.87 -14.00
C GLU A 165 5.28 9.00 -15.01
N ASN A 166 6.60 8.96 -14.90
CA ASN A 166 7.47 8.19 -15.79
C ASN A 166 7.60 6.73 -15.30
N LEU A 167 6.53 5.96 -15.50
CA LEU A 167 6.46 4.56 -15.07
C LEU A 167 7.47 3.66 -15.80
N ALA A 168 7.90 4.05 -17.00
CA ALA A 168 8.94 3.33 -17.74
C ALA A 168 10.30 3.41 -17.03
N ASP A 169 10.62 4.57 -16.43
CA ASP A 169 11.86 4.72 -15.66
C ASP A 169 11.81 3.97 -14.32
N VAL A 170 10.64 3.87 -13.70
CA VAL A 170 10.46 3.02 -12.50
C VAL A 170 10.74 1.55 -12.84
N LYS A 171 10.25 1.07 -14.00
CA LYS A 171 10.56 -0.29 -14.47
C LYS A 171 12.05 -0.46 -14.74
N ALA A 172 12.66 0.48 -15.46
CA ALA A 172 14.09 0.46 -15.76
C ALA A 172 14.93 0.41 -14.48
N LEU A 173 14.54 1.16 -13.44
CA LEU A 173 15.18 1.14 -12.13
C LEU A 173 15.11 -0.24 -11.47
N ILE A 174 13.95 -0.91 -11.52
CA ILE A 174 13.77 -2.27 -10.99
C ILE A 174 14.67 -3.27 -11.72
N GLU A 175 14.77 -3.15 -13.04
CA GLU A 175 15.60 -4.02 -13.88
C GLU A 175 17.10 -3.76 -13.64
N GLU A 176 17.55 -2.51 -13.60
CA GLU A 176 18.94 -2.10 -13.32
C GLU A 176 19.42 -2.55 -11.92
N LEU A 177 18.53 -2.48 -10.92
CA LEU A 177 18.81 -2.95 -9.56
C LEU A 177 18.71 -4.47 -9.43
N GLU A 178 18.34 -5.15 -10.51
CA GLU A 178 18.14 -6.61 -10.53
C GLU A 178 17.19 -7.11 -9.43
N ILE A 179 16.13 -6.34 -9.13
CA ILE A 179 15.16 -6.69 -8.11
C ILE A 179 14.39 -7.92 -8.57
N ALA A 180 14.42 -8.96 -7.74
CA ALA A 180 13.75 -10.23 -8.00
C ALA A 180 12.47 -10.35 -7.17
N ASP A 181 11.51 -11.09 -7.69
CA ASP A 181 10.28 -11.48 -6.99
C ASP A 181 10.62 -12.14 -5.65
N PRO A 182 10.11 -11.64 -4.54
CA PRO A 182 10.35 -12.19 -3.20
C PRO A 182 9.95 -13.66 -3.03
N LEU A 183 9.02 -14.16 -3.86
CA LEU A 183 8.49 -15.53 -3.76
C LEU A 183 9.29 -16.52 -4.62
N THR A 184 9.60 -16.15 -5.86
CA THR A 184 10.18 -17.08 -6.84
C THR A 184 11.62 -16.76 -7.19
N GLY A 185 12.10 -15.55 -6.87
CA GLY A 185 13.40 -15.08 -7.29
C GLY A 185 13.48 -14.68 -8.78
N SER A 186 12.36 -14.72 -9.51
CA SER A 186 12.28 -14.33 -10.91
C SER A 186 12.41 -12.82 -11.10
N LYS A 187 13.07 -12.39 -12.16
CA LYS A 187 13.19 -10.99 -12.59
C LYS A 187 12.31 -10.65 -13.81
N ASN A 188 11.37 -11.53 -14.15
CA ASN A 188 10.51 -11.40 -15.32
C ASN A 188 9.31 -10.51 -15.04
N TRP A 189 9.51 -9.19 -15.12
CA TRP A 189 8.51 -8.19 -14.78
C TRP A 189 7.71 -7.73 -16.01
N THR A 190 6.45 -7.34 -15.77
CA THR A 190 5.63 -6.61 -16.75
C THR A 190 6.03 -5.14 -16.79
N ASP A 191 5.34 -4.35 -17.60
CA ASP A 191 5.39 -2.90 -17.47
C ASP A 191 4.70 -2.46 -16.18
N VAL A 192 5.19 -1.36 -15.59
CA VAL A 192 4.53 -0.70 -14.45
C VAL A 192 3.28 -0.01 -14.95
N LYS A 193 2.17 -0.23 -14.26
CA LYS A 193 0.88 0.38 -14.55
C LYS A 193 0.43 1.19 -13.35
N GLN A 194 -0.09 2.37 -13.59
CA GLN A 194 -0.70 3.17 -12.55
C GLN A 194 -2.08 2.61 -12.21
N PHE A 195 -2.32 2.36 -10.95
CA PHE A 195 -3.61 1.94 -10.45
C PHE A 195 -4.22 3.09 -9.65
N ASN A 196 -5.31 3.63 -10.17
CA ASN A 196 -6.08 4.64 -9.47
C ASN A 196 -7.00 3.97 -8.47
N LEU A 197 -6.85 4.29 -7.20
CA LEU A 197 -7.71 3.80 -6.11
C LEU A 197 -9.05 4.54 -6.04
N MET A 198 -9.17 5.70 -6.70
CA MET A 198 -10.41 6.45 -6.76
C MET A 198 -11.32 5.90 -7.85
N PHE A 199 -12.54 5.56 -7.48
CA PHE A 199 -13.57 5.14 -8.43
C PHE A 199 -14.20 6.36 -9.09
N GLY A 200 -13.93 6.56 -10.38
CA GLY A 200 -14.52 7.64 -11.15
C GLY A 200 -15.93 7.31 -11.64
N THR A 201 -16.85 8.22 -11.46
CA THR A 201 -18.21 8.15 -12.01
C THR A 201 -18.65 9.49 -12.59
N LYS A 202 -19.68 9.47 -13.42
CA LYS A 202 -20.22 10.69 -14.05
C LYS A 202 -21.62 10.96 -13.54
N LEU A 203 -21.88 12.17 -13.07
CA LEU A 203 -23.18 12.65 -12.63
C LEU A 203 -23.66 13.76 -13.55
N GLY A 204 -24.78 13.59 -14.23
CA GLY A 204 -25.39 14.59 -15.12
C GLY A 204 -26.43 13.97 -16.04
N ALA A 205 -27.32 14.81 -16.58
CA ALA A 205 -28.41 14.39 -17.46
C ALA A 205 -27.94 14.06 -18.88
N SER A 206 -26.80 14.58 -19.33
CA SER A 206 -26.20 14.31 -20.63
C SER A 206 -24.70 14.09 -20.52
N ALA A 207 -24.11 13.36 -21.46
CA ALA A 207 -22.68 13.07 -21.47
C ALA A 207 -21.82 14.35 -21.57
N GLU A 208 -22.34 15.40 -22.21
CA GLU A 208 -21.64 16.68 -22.42
C GLU A 208 -21.65 17.59 -21.19
N SER A 209 -22.65 17.45 -20.32
CA SER A 209 -22.80 18.25 -19.08
C SER A 209 -22.51 17.47 -17.81
N ALA A 210 -22.06 16.23 -17.93
CA ALA A 210 -21.78 15.36 -16.79
C ALA A 210 -20.53 15.82 -16.04
N MET A 211 -20.68 16.01 -14.72
CA MET A 211 -19.57 16.24 -13.81
C MET A 211 -18.90 14.92 -13.47
N GLU A 212 -17.59 14.87 -13.58
CA GLU A 212 -16.80 13.73 -13.12
C GLU A 212 -16.65 13.80 -11.59
N LEU A 213 -17.06 12.73 -10.93
CA LEU A 213 -17.00 12.58 -9.48
C LEU A 213 -16.15 11.37 -9.12
N TYR A 214 -15.55 11.43 -7.96
CA TYR A 214 -14.72 10.34 -7.40
C TYR A 214 -15.35 9.81 -6.10
N LEU A 215 -15.23 8.49 -5.93
CA LEU A 215 -15.68 7.74 -4.75
C LEU A 215 -14.51 7.03 -4.08
#